data_d6e3b2e559340c6214346f1cec8ee8b0
#
_entry.id   d6e3b2e559340c6214346f1cec8ee8b0
#
_cell.length_a   1.000
_cell.length_b   1.000
_cell.length_c   1.000
_cell.angle_alpha   90.00
_cell.angle_beta   90.00
_cell.angle_gamma   90.00
#
_symmetry.space_group_name_H-M   'P 1'
#
loop_
_entity.id
_entity.type
_entity.pdbx_description
1 polymer ?
#
loop_
_entity_poly.entity_id
_entity_poly.type
_entity_poly.pdbx_seq_one_letter_code
_entity_poly.pdbx_strand_id
1 'polypeptide(L)'
;RATIGRGPNPLLQNHPLMAIHPPLLYMGYVGLALPFAITLGSFINETKEDWVSKSRSVARVAWVFLTIGISLGAAWSYEVLGWGGYWAWDPVENVSFIPWLLCTGFLHSSIVQRKINSLVNWNYVLIGLMFSSTIYGTFITRSGVLISVHSFSNGPIGQYLLVGLLISLISLLFVGWKNEGYFKNSKKIDSLSGKFGLFTLNNILLSIAAFIIFIGTSYPIYFEVIN
;
A
#
# COMPACT_ATOMS: atom_id res chain seq x y z
N ARG A 1 14.08 -36.56 -3.55
CA ARG A 1 13.16 -35.43 -3.77
C ARG A 1 11.76 -35.95 -3.53
N ALA A 2 10.99 -35.33 -2.58
CA ALA A 2 9.58 -35.67 -2.41
C ALA A 2 8.85 -35.34 -3.72
N THR A 3 8.24 -36.33 -4.33
CA THR A 3 7.48 -36.19 -5.59
C THR A 3 6.09 -35.58 -5.35
N ILE A 4 5.68 -35.52 -4.09
CA ILE A 4 4.41 -34.92 -3.66
C ILE A 4 4.72 -33.91 -2.56
N GLY A 5 4.43 -32.63 -2.78
CA GLY A 5 4.50 -31.60 -1.76
C GLY A 5 3.49 -31.87 -0.64
N ARG A 6 3.69 -31.28 0.56
CA ARG A 6 2.78 -31.45 1.70
C ARG A 6 1.38 -30.84 1.46
N GLY A 7 1.20 -30.11 0.38
CA GLY A 7 -0.04 -29.37 0.12
C GLY A 7 -0.24 -28.19 1.09
N PRO A 8 -1.24 -27.35 0.85
CA PRO A 8 -1.63 -26.30 1.79
C PRO A 8 -2.23 -26.89 3.07
N ASN A 9 -2.17 -26.12 4.18
CA ASN A 9 -2.75 -26.52 5.45
C ASN A 9 -4.25 -26.86 5.28
N PRO A 10 -4.71 -28.06 5.69
CA PRO A 10 -6.11 -28.44 5.54
C PRO A 10 -7.12 -27.49 6.17
N LEU A 11 -6.76 -26.83 7.27
CA LEU A 11 -7.61 -25.82 7.92
C LEU A 11 -7.86 -24.63 7.01
N LEU A 12 -6.88 -24.25 6.18
CA LEU A 12 -7.00 -23.15 5.23
C LEU A 12 -7.74 -23.59 3.96
N GLN A 13 -7.47 -24.83 3.46
CA GLN A 13 -8.00 -25.32 2.18
C GLN A 13 -9.51 -25.44 2.13
N ASN A 14 -10.13 -25.88 3.23
CA ASN A 14 -11.53 -26.27 3.26
C ASN A 14 -12.49 -25.10 3.54
N HIS A 15 -11.99 -23.86 3.46
CA HIS A 15 -12.79 -22.67 3.71
C HIS A 15 -13.11 -21.92 2.42
N PRO A 16 -14.36 -21.46 2.16
CA PRO A 16 -14.71 -20.74 0.93
C PRO A 16 -13.90 -19.46 0.72
N LEU A 17 -13.50 -18.78 1.80
CA LEU A 17 -12.72 -17.54 1.72
C LEU A 17 -11.31 -17.75 1.16
N MET A 18 -10.78 -18.97 1.17
CA MET A 18 -9.54 -19.31 0.47
C MET A 18 -9.60 -19.00 -1.03
N ALA A 19 -10.77 -19.19 -1.64
CA ALA A 19 -10.96 -18.93 -3.06
C ALA A 19 -11.28 -17.44 -3.35
N ILE A 20 -11.92 -16.74 -2.40
CA ILE A 20 -12.49 -15.41 -2.62
C ILE A 20 -11.56 -14.29 -2.13
N HIS A 21 -11.00 -14.44 -0.91
CA HIS A 21 -10.16 -13.40 -0.29
C HIS A 21 -8.90 -13.04 -1.10
N PRO A 22 -8.03 -14.00 -1.52
CA PRO A 22 -6.79 -13.66 -2.19
C PRO A 22 -6.98 -12.92 -3.53
N PRO A 23 -7.90 -13.32 -4.44
CA PRO A 23 -8.15 -12.58 -5.66
C PRO A 23 -8.58 -11.13 -5.41
N LEU A 24 -9.46 -10.88 -4.45
CA LEU A 24 -9.93 -9.55 -4.11
C LEU A 24 -8.80 -8.67 -3.56
N LEU A 25 -7.98 -9.23 -2.67
CA LEU A 25 -6.81 -8.53 -2.14
C LEU A 25 -5.82 -8.17 -3.26
N TYR A 26 -5.52 -9.11 -4.16
CA TYR A 26 -4.63 -8.87 -5.29
C TYR A 26 -5.18 -7.84 -6.29
N MET A 27 -6.50 -7.81 -6.53
CA MET A 27 -7.12 -6.76 -7.35
C MET A 27 -6.87 -5.37 -6.74
N GLY A 28 -6.91 -5.25 -5.42
CA GLY A 28 -6.55 -4.02 -4.71
C GLY A 28 -5.07 -3.68 -4.87
N TYR A 29 -4.17 -4.63 -4.64
CA TYR A 29 -2.72 -4.46 -4.76
C TYR A 29 -2.30 -4.03 -6.16
N VAL A 30 -2.68 -4.80 -7.17
CA VAL A 30 -2.36 -4.51 -8.57
C VAL A 30 -3.06 -3.22 -9.04
N GLY A 31 -4.28 -2.98 -8.55
CA GLY A 31 -5.04 -1.78 -8.84
C GLY A 31 -4.32 -0.48 -8.45
N LEU A 32 -3.46 -0.49 -7.41
CA LEU A 32 -2.67 0.67 -7.01
C LEU A 32 -1.50 0.99 -7.96
N ALA A 33 -1.15 0.10 -8.90
CA ALA A 33 -0.22 0.44 -9.97
C ALA A 33 -0.80 1.48 -10.96
N LEU A 34 -2.11 1.48 -11.15
CA LEU A 34 -2.78 2.39 -12.08
C LEU A 34 -2.65 3.87 -11.68
N PRO A 35 -2.99 4.29 -10.44
CA PRO A 35 -2.80 5.67 -10.02
C PRO A 35 -1.32 6.09 -10.06
N PHE A 36 -0.39 5.19 -9.78
CA PHE A 36 1.04 5.44 -9.90
C PHE A 36 1.45 5.70 -11.35
N ALA A 37 1.07 4.82 -12.26
CA ALA A 37 1.38 4.95 -13.69
C ALA A 37 0.75 6.22 -14.30
N ILE A 38 -0.52 6.54 -13.97
CA ILE A 38 -1.20 7.77 -14.41
C ILE A 38 -0.44 8.99 -13.91
N THR A 39 -0.05 8.99 -12.63
CA THR A 39 0.67 10.12 -12.04
C THR A 39 2.02 10.32 -12.70
N LEU A 40 2.88 9.29 -12.75
CA LEU A 40 4.19 9.41 -13.38
C LEU A 40 4.08 9.78 -14.87
N GLY A 41 3.18 9.13 -15.60
CA GLY A 41 2.95 9.42 -17.02
C GLY A 41 2.51 10.87 -17.24
N SER A 42 1.66 11.43 -16.38
CA SER A 42 1.24 12.83 -16.47
C SER A 42 2.40 13.82 -16.24
N PHE A 43 3.31 13.50 -15.34
CA PHE A 43 4.47 14.35 -15.06
C PHE A 43 5.60 14.20 -16.09
N ILE A 44 5.78 13.02 -16.66
CA ILE A 44 6.77 12.76 -17.72
C ILE A 44 6.34 13.41 -19.04
N ASN A 45 5.06 13.30 -19.41
CA ASN A 45 4.52 13.82 -20.66
C ASN A 45 3.99 15.26 -20.56
N GLU A 46 4.23 15.92 -19.42
CA GLU A 46 3.80 17.31 -19.14
C GLU A 46 2.28 17.53 -19.22
N THR A 47 1.48 16.46 -19.23
CA THR A 47 0.01 16.50 -19.23
C THR A 47 -0.54 16.56 -17.79
N LYS A 48 -0.11 17.57 -17.02
CA LYS A 48 -0.37 17.67 -15.57
C LYS A 48 -1.80 18.08 -15.22
N GLU A 49 -2.64 18.34 -16.21
CA GLU A 49 -4.03 18.64 -15.99
C GLU A 49 -4.79 17.41 -15.51
N ASP A 50 -5.56 17.58 -14.44
CA ASP A 50 -6.45 16.55 -13.87
C ASP A 50 -5.80 15.21 -13.45
N TRP A 51 -4.46 15.15 -13.32
CA TRP A 51 -3.78 13.92 -12.90
C TRP A 51 -4.35 13.36 -11.56
N VAL A 52 -4.64 14.26 -10.61
CA VAL A 52 -5.18 13.85 -9.32
C VAL A 52 -6.60 13.28 -9.43
N SER A 53 -7.45 13.82 -10.29
CA SER A 53 -8.81 13.32 -10.49
C SER A 53 -8.82 11.94 -11.15
N LYS A 54 -7.97 11.75 -12.17
CA LYS A 54 -7.79 10.46 -12.85
C LYS A 54 -7.24 9.41 -11.89
N SER A 55 -6.15 9.72 -11.18
CA SER A 55 -5.55 8.82 -10.18
C SER A 55 -6.51 8.48 -9.05
N ARG A 56 -7.29 9.47 -8.56
CA ARG A 56 -8.29 9.25 -7.52
C ARG A 56 -9.40 8.30 -7.96
N SER A 57 -9.82 8.38 -9.21
CA SER A 57 -10.90 7.53 -9.74
C SER A 57 -10.53 6.04 -9.67
N VAL A 58 -9.33 5.69 -10.13
CA VAL A 58 -8.84 4.31 -10.11
C VAL A 58 -8.39 3.86 -8.72
N ALA A 59 -7.81 4.77 -7.91
CA ALA A 59 -7.43 4.48 -6.53
C ALA A 59 -8.65 4.11 -5.66
N ARG A 60 -9.82 4.72 -5.88
CA ARG A 60 -11.05 4.34 -5.17
C ARG A 60 -11.46 2.90 -5.44
N VAL A 61 -11.34 2.45 -6.69
CA VAL A 61 -11.66 1.06 -7.05
C VAL A 61 -10.69 0.11 -6.36
N ALA A 62 -9.39 0.39 -6.42
CA ALA A 62 -8.38 -0.40 -5.72
C ALA A 62 -8.61 -0.42 -4.20
N TRP A 63 -8.96 0.73 -3.61
CA TRP A 63 -9.27 0.85 -2.18
C TRP A 63 -10.47 0.00 -1.77
N VAL A 64 -11.52 -0.06 -2.59
CA VAL A 64 -12.68 -0.94 -2.34
C VAL A 64 -12.27 -2.40 -2.32
N PHE A 65 -11.47 -2.85 -3.29
CA PHE A 65 -10.97 -4.22 -3.33
C PHE A 65 -10.05 -4.54 -2.14
N LEU A 66 -9.17 -3.63 -1.74
CA LEU A 66 -8.36 -3.77 -0.53
C LEU A 66 -9.24 -3.88 0.72
N THR A 67 -10.24 -3.02 0.85
CA THR A 67 -11.15 -3.02 2.01
C THR A 67 -11.87 -4.36 2.13
N ILE A 68 -12.46 -4.84 1.03
CA ILE A 68 -13.17 -6.12 1.02
C ILE A 68 -12.18 -7.27 1.26
N GLY A 69 -11.02 -7.25 0.59
CA GLY A 69 -10.00 -8.27 0.75
C GLY A 69 -9.50 -8.37 2.19
N ILE A 70 -9.10 -7.26 2.80
CA ILE A 70 -8.65 -7.21 4.20
C ILE A 70 -9.75 -7.70 5.15
N SER A 71 -10.99 -7.23 4.99
CA SER A 71 -12.11 -7.62 5.85
C SER A 71 -12.43 -9.11 5.77
N LEU A 72 -12.41 -9.68 4.57
CA LEU A 72 -12.62 -11.11 4.38
C LEU A 72 -11.45 -11.94 4.94
N GLY A 73 -10.22 -11.46 4.83
CA GLY A 73 -9.05 -12.09 5.45
C GLY A 73 -9.16 -12.09 6.98
N ALA A 74 -9.59 -10.99 7.57
CA ALA A 74 -9.83 -10.87 9.00
C ALA A 74 -10.93 -11.84 9.49
N ALA A 75 -12.04 -11.96 8.76
CA ALA A 75 -13.09 -12.92 9.07
C ALA A 75 -12.58 -14.37 8.96
N TRP A 76 -11.82 -14.65 7.90
CA TRP A 76 -11.25 -15.98 7.68
C TRP A 76 -10.26 -16.39 8.77
N SER A 77 -9.36 -15.48 9.17
CA SER A 77 -8.40 -15.74 10.26
C SER A 77 -9.11 -16.02 11.59
N TYR A 78 -10.18 -15.29 11.88
CA TYR A 78 -10.99 -15.50 13.08
C TYR A 78 -11.61 -16.90 13.10
N GLU A 79 -12.12 -17.40 11.97
CA GLU A 79 -12.78 -18.69 11.89
C GLU A 79 -11.81 -19.89 11.93
N VAL A 80 -10.60 -19.74 11.34
CA VAL A 80 -9.72 -20.91 11.11
C VAL A 80 -8.43 -20.94 11.93
N LEU A 81 -7.90 -19.80 12.39
CA LEU A 81 -6.57 -19.77 13.02
C LEU A 81 -6.60 -19.82 14.54
N GLY A 82 -7.75 -19.72 15.18
CA GLY A 82 -7.92 -19.98 16.61
C GLY A 82 -7.22 -19.00 17.56
N TRP A 83 -6.66 -17.89 17.05
CA TRP A 83 -6.03 -16.86 17.90
C TRP A 83 -7.02 -15.90 18.57
N GLY A 84 -8.32 -16.13 18.39
CA GLY A 84 -9.37 -15.44 19.14
C GLY A 84 -9.65 -13.99 18.70
N GLY A 85 -9.14 -13.55 17.54
CA GLY A 85 -9.34 -12.19 17.04
C GLY A 85 -9.36 -12.12 15.52
N TYR A 86 -9.83 -10.98 15.01
CA TYR A 86 -9.86 -10.68 13.57
C TYR A 86 -8.52 -10.18 13.03
N TRP A 87 -7.56 -9.88 13.90
CA TRP A 87 -6.26 -9.29 13.54
C TRP A 87 -5.20 -9.72 14.55
N ALA A 88 -4.10 -10.26 14.06
CA ALA A 88 -3.01 -10.76 14.91
C ALA A 88 -1.71 -9.92 14.78
N TRP A 89 -1.73 -8.86 13.99
CA TRP A 89 -0.53 -8.09 13.65
C TRP A 89 0.55 -8.92 12.96
N ASP A 90 0.14 -9.98 12.24
CA ASP A 90 1.03 -10.77 11.40
C ASP A 90 1.69 -9.87 10.34
N PRO A 91 2.98 -10.11 9.99
CA PRO A 91 3.68 -9.28 9.01
C PRO A 91 2.94 -9.09 7.68
N VAL A 92 2.24 -10.12 7.19
CA VAL A 92 1.49 -10.04 5.92
C VAL A 92 0.18 -9.27 6.08
N GLU A 93 -0.49 -9.39 7.21
CA GLU A 93 -1.64 -8.53 7.55
C GLU A 93 -1.20 -7.06 7.56
N ASN A 94 -0.12 -6.76 8.28
CA ASN A 94 0.41 -5.40 8.42
C ASN A 94 0.76 -4.76 7.07
N VAL A 95 1.46 -5.49 6.20
CA VAL A 95 1.84 -4.93 4.88
C VAL A 95 0.66 -4.79 3.93
N SER A 96 -0.47 -5.46 4.18
CA SER A 96 -1.70 -5.21 3.45
C SER A 96 -2.41 -3.93 3.91
N PHE A 97 -2.27 -3.61 5.19
CA PHE A 97 -2.90 -2.45 5.81
C PHE A 97 -2.18 -1.12 5.48
N ILE A 98 -0.86 -1.14 5.29
CA ILE A 98 -0.07 0.05 4.93
C ILE A 98 -0.61 0.73 3.65
N PRO A 99 -0.72 0.06 2.49
CA PRO A 99 -1.24 0.70 1.28
C PRO A 99 -2.69 1.14 1.42
N TRP A 100 -3.50 0.45 2.23
CA TRP A 100 -4.87 0.85 2.53
C TRP A 100 -4.94 2.18 3.31
N LEU A 101 -4.09 2.35 4.34
CA LEU A 101 -3.99 3.60 5.11
C LEU A 101 -3.53 4.77 4.23
N LEU A 102 -2.47 4.57 3.43
CA LEU A 102 -1.94 5.58 2.52
C LEU A 102 -2.97 5.95 1.44
N CYS A 103 -3.69 4.97 0.90
CA CYS A 103 -4.74 5.20 -0.08
C CYS A 103 -5.92 5.96 0.53
N THR A 104 -6.33 5.63 1.75
CA THR A 104 -7.36 6.38 2.49
C THR A 104 -6.93 7.84 2.68
N GLY A 105 -5.68 8.07 3.07
CA GLY A 105 -5.07 9.39 3.15
C GLY A 105 -5.13 10.13 1.82
N PHE A 106 -4.70 9.50 0.73
CA PHE A 106 -4.76 10.08 -0.61
C PHE A 106 -6.18 10.42 -1.04
N LEU A 107 -7.15 9.54 -0.81
CA LEU A 107 -8.55 9.81 -1.17
C LEU A 107 -9.12 11.05 -0.47
N HIS A 108 -8.70 11.31 0.77
CA HIS A 108 -9.08 12.51 1.51
C HIS A 108 -8.33 13.76 1.03
N SER A 109 -6.99 13.71 0.93
CA SER A 109 -6.18 14.85 0.52
C SER A 109 -6.40 15.24 -0.94
N SER A 110 -6.78 14.31 -1.80
CA SER A 110 -7.17 14.59 -3.19
C SER A 110 -8.41 15.49 -3.28
N ILE A 111 -9.32 15.46 -2.28
CA ILE A 111 -10.46 16.38 -2.20
C ILE A 111 -9.95 17.80 -1.96
N VAL A 112 -8.99 17.96 -1.07
CA VAL A 112 -8.37 19.25 -0.75
C VAL A 112 -7.67 19.81 -1.97
N GLN A 113 -6.85 19.02 -2.66
CA GLN A 113 -6.18 19.45 -3.89
C GLN A 113 -7.16 19.91 -4.97
N ARG A 114 -8.21 19.14 -5.21
CA ARG A 114 -9.22 19.47 -6.23
C ARG A 114 -10.02 20.74 -5.91
N LYS A 115 -10.18 21.09 -4.65
CA LYS A 115 -10.99 22.25 -4.22
C LYS A 115 -10.19 23.53 -4.09
N ILE A 116 -8.97 23.47 -3.57
CA ILE A 116 -8.16 24.65 -3.25
C ILE A 116 -6.73 24.60 -3.80
N ASN A 117 -6.38 23.56 -4.58
CA ASN A 117 -5.03 23.34 -5.12
C ASN A 117 -3.94 23.31 -4.05
N SER A 118 -4.23 22.68 -2.91
CA SER A 118 -3.29 22.45 -1.81
C SER A 118 -2.92 20.97 -1.72
N LEU A 119 -1.87 20.63 -1.00
CA LEU A 119 -1.36 19.25 -0.80
C LEU A 119 -0.92 18.54 -2.09
N VAL A 120 -0.53 19.29 -3.13
CA VAL A 120 -0.18 18.71 -4.45
C VAL A 120 1.01 17.77 -4.34
N ASN A 121 2.11 18.21 -3.69
CA ASN A 121 3.30 17.38 -3.48
C ASN A 121 2.99 16.18 -2.56
N TRP A 122 2.17 16.40 -1.53
CA TRP A 122 1.75 15.36 -0.61
C TRP A 122 1.00 14.22 -1.33
N ASN A 123 0.05 14.56 -2.20
CA ASN A 123 -0.69 13.58 -3.00
C ASN A 123 0.22 12.82 -3.98
N TYR A 124 1.19 13.51 -4.57
CA TYR A 124 2.19 12.86 -5.42
C TYR A 124 2.98 11.81 -4.65
N VAL A 125 3.49 12.18 -3.46
CA VAL A 125 4.25 11.26 -2.60
C VAL A 125 3.39 10.10 -2.12
N LEU A 126 2.15 10.35 -1.68
CA LEU A 126 1.24 9.29 -1.24
C LEU A 126 0.99 8.25 -2.32
N ILE A 127 0.75 8.67 -3.57
CA ILE A 127 0.56 7.73 -4.69
C ILE A 127 1.81 6.86 -4.89
N GLY A 128 2.99 7.46 -4.82
CA GLY A 128 4.23 6.70 -4.92
C GLY A 128 4.39 5.70 -3.79
N LEU A 129 4.14 6.11 -2.55
CA LEU A 129 4.25 5.25 -1.38
C LEU A 129 3.19 4.15 -1.36
N MET A 130 1.95 4.42 -1.79
CA MET A 130 0.91 3.39 -1.95
C MET A 130 1.41 2.24 -2.83
N PHE A 131 1.90 2.55 -4.02
CA PHE A 131 2.39 1.53 -4.96
C PHE A 131 3.65 0.84 -4.44
N SER A 132 4.63 1.60 -3.95
CA SER A 132 5.86 1.02 -3.40
C SER A 132 5.58 0.10 -2.22
N SER A 133 4.59 0.41 -1.38
CA SER A 133 4.18 -0.46 -0.26
C SER A 133 3.52 -1.76 -0.71
N THR A 134 2.86 -1.81 -1.87
CA THR A 134 2.36 -3.09 -2.41
C THR A 134 3.50 -3.99 -2.91
N ILE A 135 4.54 -3.42 -3.51
CA ILE A 135 5.74 -4.18 -3.89
C ILE A 135 6.45 -4.68 -2.63
N TYR A 136 6.62 -3.83 -1.62
CA TYR A 136 7.18 -4.21 -0.33
C TYR A 136 6.38 -5.33 0.33
N GLY A 137 5.04 -5.25 0.35
CA GLY A 137 4.17 -6.29 0.89
C GLY A 137 4.32 -7.62 0.15
N THR A 138 4.44 -7.57 -1.18
CA THR A 138 4.71 -8.75 -1.99
C THR A 138 6.10 -9.33 -1.71
N PHE A 139 7.11 -8.48 -1.46
CA PHE A 139 8.42 -8.91 -1.02
C PHE A 139 8.36 -9.67 0.31
N ILE A 140 7.69 -9.12 1.33
CA ILE A 140 7.53 -9.79 2.63
C ILE A 140 6.86 -11.16 2.48
N THR A 141 5.83 -11.25 1.65
CA THR A 141 5.07 -12.50 1.43
C THR A 141 5.85 -13.56 0.68
N ARG A 142 6.77 -13.17 -0.23
CA ARG A 142 7.43 -14.07 -1.20
C ARG A 142 8.90 -14.29 -0.96
N SER A 143 9.56 -13.51 -0.12
CA SER A 143 11.00 -13.64 0.16
C SER A 143 11.32 -14.69 1.22
N GLY A 144 10.37 -15.03 2.08
CA GLY A 144 10.60 -15.87 3.25
C GLY A 144 11.47 -15.21 4.34
N VAL A 145 11.70 -13.90 4.26
CA VAL A 145 12.51 -13.15 5.24
C VAL A 145 11.84 -13.08 6.60
N LEU A 146 10.51 -13.07 6.64
CA LEU A 146 9.74 -13.08 7.89
C LEU A 146 8.91 -14.35 8.00
N ILE A 147 8.80 -14.87 9.22
CA ILE A 147 7.93 -16.00 9.53
C ILE A 147 6.49 -15.47 9.60
N SER A 148 5.62 -16.02 8.77
CA SER A 148 4.20 -15.69 8.72
C SER A 148 3.40 -16.92 8.30
N VAL A 149 2.17 -17.03 8.81
CA VAL A 149 1.21 -18.05 8.35
C VAL A 149 0.82 -17.87 6.88
N HIS A 150 1.09 -16.69 6.31
CA HIS A 150 0.85 -16.32 4.92
C HIS A 150 2.11 -16.42 4.03
N SER A 151 3.24 -16.89 4.57
CA SER A 151 4.47 -17.05 3.79
C SER A 151 4.50 -18.43 3.13
N PHE A 152 4.24 -18.49 1.81
CA PHE A 152 4.06 -19.74 1.07
C PHE A 152 5.26 -20.15 0.20
N SER A 153 6.31 -19.34 0.10
CA SER A 153 7.45 -19.66 -0.76
C SER A 153 8.74 -18.98 -0.33
N ASN A 154 9.82 -19.73 -0.39
CA ASN A 154 11.20 -19.27 -0.27
C ASN A 154 11.84 -19.38 -1.66
N GLY A 155 11.71 -18.35 -2.49
CA GLY A 155 12.24 -18.36 -3.86
C GLY A 155 13.07 -17.12 -4.18
N PRO A 156 13.83 -17.13 -5.30
CA PRO A 156 14.68 -15.99 -5.70
C PRO A 156 13.88 -14.74 -6.10
N ILE A 157 12.56 -14.81 -6.12
CA ILE A 157 11.68 -13.71 -6.55
C ILE A 157 11.81 -12.47 -5.64
N GLY A 158 12.23 -12.67 -4.37
CA GLY A 158 12.42 -11.56 -3.43
C GLY A 158 13.43 -10.52 -3.93
N GLN A 159 14.52 -10.93 -4.57
CA GLN A 159 15.53 -10.00 -5.10
C GLN A 159 14.95 -9.14 -6.24
N TYR A 160 14.15 -9.72 -7.13
CA TYR A 160 13.50 -8.97 -8.21
C TYR A 160 12.47 -7.96 -7.68
N LEU A 161 11.77 -8.32 -6.60
CA LEU A 161 10.83 -7.42 -5.94
C LEU A 161 11.55 -6.24 -5.26
N LEU A 162 12.72 -6.48 -4.64
CA LEU A 162 13.55 -5.38 -4.11
C LEU A 162 14.03 -4.45 -5.21
N VAL A 163 14.48 -4.99 -6.35
CA VAL A 163 14.85 -4.16 -7.51
C VAL A 163 13.64 -3.35 -8.00
N GLY A 164 12.47 -3.97 -8.11
CA GLY A 164 11.24 -3.28 -8.48
C GLY A 164 10.86 -2.17 -7.49
N LEU A 165 11.01 -2.41 -6.18
CA LEU A 165 10.81 -1.42 -5.14
C LEU A 165 11.76 -0.23 -5.30
N LEU A 166 13.04 -0.48 -5.50
CA LEU A 166 14.05 0.56 -5.73
C LEU A 166 13.73 1.38 -6.99
N ILE A 167 13.37 0.72 -8.09
CA ILE A 167 12.98 1.41 -9.33
C ILE A 167 11.75 2.30 -9.09
N SER A 168 10.74 1.83 -8.35
CA SER A 168 9.54 2.62 -8.06
C SER A 168 9.88 3.87 -7.23
N LEU A 169 10.73 3.73 -6.22
CA LEU A 169 11.15 4.85 -5.37
C LEU A 169 12.06 5.83 -6.13
N ILE A 170 13.03 5.33 -6.90
CA ILE A 170 13.92 6.18 -7.70
C ILE A 170 13.12 6.95 -8.76
N SER A 171 12.19 6.30 -9.45
CA SER A 171 11.35 6.98 -10.44
C SER A 171 10.46 8.06 -9.80
N LEU A 172 9.90 7.80 -8.62
CA LEU A 172 9.14 8.78 -7.85
C LEU A 172 10.01 10.00 -7.50
N LEU A 173 11.19 9.77 -6.94
CA LEU A 173 12.10 10.85 -6.54
C LEU A 173 12.62 11.64 -7.75
N PHE A 174 13.04 10.96 -8.82
CA PHE A 174 13.57 11.59 -10.03
C PHE A 174 12.52 12.46 -10.73
N VAL A 175 11.32 11.90 -10.97
CA VAL A 175 10.23 12.66 -11.61
C VAL A 175 9.76 13.80 -10.71
N GLY A 176 9.71 13.59 -9.40
CA GLY A 176 9.38 14.64 -8.42
C GLY A 176 10.38 15.78 -8.43
N TRP A 177 11.67 15.47 -8.41
CA TRP A 177 12.76 16.45 -8.50
C TRP A 177 12.69 17.25 -9.79
N LYS A 178 12.54 16.59 -10.93
CA LYS A 178 12.43 17.25 -12.24
C LYS A 178 11.24 18.22 -12.32
N ASN A 179 10.21 18.00 -11.52
CA ASN A 179 8.96 18.78 -11.51
C ASN A 179 8.78 19.63 -10.24
N GLU A 180 9.85 19.92 -9.49
CA GLU A 180 9.75 20.68 -8.22
C GLU A 180 9.05 22.03 -8.34
N GLY A 181 9.23 22.73 -9.47
CA GLY A 181 8.57 24.00 -9.76
C GLY A 181 7.05 23.91 -9.78
N TYR A 182 6.50 22.80 -10.26
CA TYR A 182 5.06 22.57 -10.23
C TYR A 182 4.53 22.43 -8.79
N PHE A 183 5.25 21.74 -7.92
CA PHE A 183 4.85 21.55 -6.54
C PHE A 183 4.93 22.82 -5.69
N LYS A 184 5.88 23.73 -6.01
CA LYS A 184 6.02 25.04 -5.33
C LYS A 184 4.80 25.95 -5.52
N ASN A 185 4.01 25.73 -6.58
CA ASN A 185 2.78 26.48 -6.86
C ASN A 185 1.55 26.00 -6.06
N SER A 186 1.74 25.03 -5.16
CA SER A 186 0.68 24.54 -4.27
C SER A 186 0.27 25.61 -3.25
N LYS A 187 -1.02 25.86 -3.11
CA LYS A 187 -1.56 26.78 -2.11
C LYS A 187 -1.35 26.23 -0.70
N LYS A 188 -1.08 27.13 0.24
CA LYS A 188 -1.01 26.77 1.68
C LYS A 188 -2.43 26.65 2.24
N ILE A 189 -2.56 25.90 3.31
CA ILE A 189 -3.80 25.78 4.07
C ILE A 189 -3.83 26.89 5.09
N ASP A 190 -4.89 27.70 5.07
CA ASP A 190 -5.01 28.92 5.89
C ASP A 190 -5.22 28.59 7.38
N SER A 191 -5.89 27.50 7.71
CA SER A 191 -6.21 27.11 9.08
C SER A 191 -6.33 25.61 9.25
N LEU A 192 -5.73 25.07 10.31
CA LEU A 192 -5.83 23.64 10.66
C LEU A 192 -7.20 23.29 11.30
N SER A 193 -7.90 24.26 11.88
CA SER A 193 -9.23 24.05 12.48
C SER A 193 -10.37 24.09 11.46
N GLY A 194 -10.10 24.55 10.24
CA GLY A 194 -11.09 24.56 9.16
C GLY A 194 -11.27 23.16 8.53
N LYS A 195 -12.32 23.02 7.72
CA LYS A 195 -12.65 21.75 7.03
C LYS A 195 -11.44 21.12 6.33
N PHE A 196 -10.68 21.90 5.58
CA PHE A 196 -9.51 21.38 4.84
C PHE A 196 -8.32 21.08 5.76
N GLY A 197 -8.19 21.82 6.86
CA GLY A 197 -7.21 21.53 7.91
C GLY A 197 -7.48 20.20 8.61
N LEU A 198 -8.74 19.89 8.91
CA LEU A 198 -9.11 18.59 9.49
C LEU A 198 -8.83 17.42 8.54
N PHE A 199 -9.06 17.58 7.24
CA PHE A 199 -8.63 16.57 6.25
C PHE A 199 -7.12 16.38 6.24
N THR A 200 -6.36 17.46 6.39
CA THR A 200 -4.89 17.40 6.46
C THR A 200 -4.43 16.69 7.73
N LEU A 201 -5.02 17.03 8.88
CA LEU A 201 -4.70 16.36 10.15
C LEU A 201 -4.99 14.86 10.08
N ASN A 202 -6.17 14.48 9.59
CA ASN A 202 -6.52 13.07 9.38
C ASN A 202 -5.49 12.36 8.48
N ASN A 203 -5.05 13.02 7.41
CA ASN A 203 -4.06 12.48 6.49
C ASN A 203 -2.69 12.27 7.17
N ILE A 204 -2.25 13.23 7.99
CA ILE A 204 -1.01 13.11 8.76
C ILE A 204 -1.12 11.91 9.73
N LEU A 205 -2.23 11.77 10.46
CA LEU A 205 -2.43 10.66 11.39
C LEU A 205 -2.40 9.30 10.69
N LEU A 206 -3.07 9.17 9.54
CA LEU A 206 -3.05 7.94 8.75
C LEU A 206 -1.64 7.61 8.22
N SER A 207 -0.87 8.62 7.82
CA SER A 207 0.50 8.44 7.34
C SER A 207 1.45 8.06 8.46
N ILE A 208 1.30 8.64 9.66
CA ILE A 208 2.04 8.25 10.86
C ILE A 208 1.71 6.81 11.23
N ALA A 209 0.43 6.41 11.23
CA ALA A 209 0.04 5.04 11.50
C ALA A 209 0.68 4.06 10.50
N ALA A 210 0.62 4.35 9.20
CA ALA A 210 1.27 3.55 8.17
C ALA A 210 2.79 3.43 8.39
N PHE A 211 3.46 4.53 8.78
CA PHE A 211 4.88 4.55 9.08
C PHE A 211 5.25 3.71 10.31
N ILE A 212 4.47 3.82 11.40
CA ILE A 212 4.68 3.03 12.62
C ILE A 212 4.54 1.53 12.30
N ILE A 213 3.51 1.15 11.55
CA ILE A 213 3.30 -0.25 11.15
C ILE A 213 4.45 -0.72 10.26
N PHE A 214 4.91 0.10 9.31
CA PHE A 214 6.06 -0.22 8.46
C PHE A 214 7.33 -0.48 9.29
N ILE A 215 7.67 0.41 10.23
CA ILE A 215 8.85 0.24 11.09
C ILE A 215 8.72 -1.01 11.96
N GLY A 216 7.56 -1.20 12.63
CA GLY A 216 7.34 -2.36 13.49
C GLY A 216 7.42 -3.68 12.73
N THR A 217 6.87 -3.74 11.52
CA THR A 217 6.91 -4.95 10.67
C THR A 217 8.31 -5.21 10.10
N SER A 218 9.08 -4.14 9.80
CA SER A 218 10.43 -4.26 9.25
C SER A 218 11.49 -4.51 10.32
N TYR A 219 11.21 -4.25 11.58
CA TYR A 219 12.18 -4.33 12.69
C TYR A 219 12.91 -5.68 12.78
N PRO A 220 12.25 -6.86 12.69
CA PRO A 220 12.94 -8.13 12.73
C PRO A 220 13.97 -8.30 11.60
N ILE A 221 13.70 -7.76 10.40
CA ILE A 221 14.63 -7.83 9.27
C ILE A 221 15.93 -7.08 9.59
N TYR A 222 15.80 -5.89 10.17
CA TYR A 222 16.99 -5.11 10.57
C TYR A 222 17.78 -5.80 11.66
N PHE A 223 17.10 -6.42 12.61
CA PHE A 223 17.76 -7.11 13.74
C PHE A 223 18.57 -8.32 13.26
N GLU A 224 18.07 -9.11 12.31
CA GLU A 224 18.78 -10.26 11.74
C GLU A 224 19.99 -9.86 10.86
N VAL A 225 19.97 -8.66 10.27
CA VAL A 225 21.08 -8.17 9.42
C VAL A 225 22.22 -7.58 10.26
N ILE A 226 21.93 -7.07 11.47
CA ILE A 226 22.90 -6.38 12.34
C ILE A 226 23.58 -7.35 13.32
N ASN A 227 22.97 -8.47 13.67
CA ASN A 227 23.51 -9.50 14.56
C ASN A 227 23.90 -10.75 13.80
#